data_f608dfac2a453ee1719c6222963482ed
#
_entry.id   f608dfac2a453ee1719c6222963482ed
#
_cell.length_a   1.000
_cell.length_b   1.000
_cell.length_c   1.000
_cell.angle_alpha   90.00
_cell.angle_beta   90.00
_cell.angle_gamma   90.00
#
_symmetry.space_group_name_H-M   'P 1'
#
loop_
_entity.id
_entity.type
_entity.pdbx_description
1 polymer ?
#
loop_
_entity_poly.entity_id
_entity_poly.type
_entity_poly.pdbx_seq_one_letter_code
_entity_poly.pdbx_strand_id
1 'polypeptide(L)' 'MSTDYAVASRFNVGDHVVYVGPGFRNGDLGEVVGVTKGFDSIYRYDVRFSDGTAPDRCFSYELQLHRAESRKCA' A
#
# COMPACT_ATOMS: atom_id res chain seq x y z
N MET A 1 10.53 3.92 -22.19
CA MET A 1 9.86 3.65 -21.85
C MET A 1 9.60 3.63 -20.69
N SER A 2 9.25 3.43 -20.41
CA SER A 2 8.99 3.27 -19.42
C SER A 2 9.45 3.80 -18.28
N THR A 3 9.85 4.76 -18.19
CA THR A 3 10.26 5.29 -16.97
C THR A 3 9.11 5.93 -16.30
N ASP A 4 7.94 5.87 -16.88
CA ASP A 4 6.83 6.44 -16.23
C ASP A 4 6.56 5.86 -14.91
N TYR A 5 6.80 4.58 -14.76
CA TYR A 5 6.46 3.99 -13.49
C TYR A 5 7.33 4.52 -12.39
N ALA A 6 8.43 5.15 -12.71
CA ALA A 6 9.29 5.64 -11.67
C ALA A 6 8.70 6.82 -10.95
N VAL A 7 7.78 7.52 -11.56
CA VAL A 7 7.19 8.67 -10.91
C VAL A 7 5.75 8.43 -10.52
N ALA A 8 5.23 7.26 -10.78
CA ALA A 8 3.84 6.99 -10.45
C ALA A 8 3.73 6.27 -9.13
N SER A 9 2.69 6.56 -8.40
CA SER A 9 2.43 5.85 -7.17
C SER A 9 2.03 4.42 -7.50
N ARG A 10 2.53 3.46 -6.74
CA ARG A 10 2.18 2.07 -6.95
C ARG A 10 0.78 1.75 -6.46
N PHE A 11 0.30 2.48 -5.47
CA PHE A 11 -1.01 2.23 -4.91
C PHE A 11 -1.80 3.53 -4.87
N ASN A 12 -3.09 3.42 -4.88
CA ASN A 12 -3.97 4.59 -4.81
C ASN A 12 -4.81 4.52 -3.56
N VAL A 13 -5.30 5.66 -3.12
CA VAL A 13 -6.22 5.70 -1.99
C VAL A 13 -7.40 4.81 -2.33
N GLY A 14 -7.76 3.96 -1.39
CA GLY A 14 -8.84 3.00 -1.58
C GLY A 14 -8.36 1.61 -1.92
N ASP A 15 -7.09 1.46 -2.30
CA ASP A 15 -6.59 0.13 -2.62
C ASP A 15 -6.45 -0.70 -1.37
N HIS A 16 -6.74 -1.98 -1.49
CA HIS A 16 -6.55 -2.89 -0.38
C HIS A 16 -5.19 -3.55 -0.52
N VAL A 17 -4.47 -3.62 0.57
CA VAL A 17 -3.09 -4.10 0.56
C VAL A 17 -2.87 -5.04 1.72
N VAL A 18 -1.79 -5.80 1.64
CA VAL A 18 -1.36 -6.64 2.74
C VAL A 18 0.06 -6.22 3.09
N TYR A 19 0.35 -6.13 4.39
CA TYR A 19 1.68 -5.72 4.82
C TYR A 19 2.60 -6.93 4.74
N VAL A 20 3.69 -6.78 4.02
CA VAL A 20 4.63 -7.88 3.83
C VAL A 20 6.01 -7.55 4.41
N GLY A 21 6.11 -6.45 5.13
CA GLY A 21 7.36 -6.07 5.76
C GLY A 21 7.61 -6.86 7.03
N PRO A 22 8.69 -6.54 7.72
CA PRO A 22 9.04 -7.27 8.93
C PRO A 22 8.15 -6.89 10.09
N GLY A 23 8.13 -7.71 11.11
CA GLY A 23 7.42 -7.39 12.32
C GLY A 23 6.10 -8.12 12.44
N PHE A 24 5.39 -7.80 13.52
CA PHE A 24 4.17 -8.53 13.81
C PHE A 24 3.02 -8.18 12.88
N ARG A 25 3.16 -7.12 12.11
CA ARG A 25 2.12 -6.77 11.16
C ARG A 25 2.17 -7.60 9.89
N ASN A 26 3.21 -8.37 9.70
CA ASN A 26 3.33 -9.15 8.47
C ASN A 26 2.08 -10.00 8.28
N GLY A 27 1.44 -9.84 7.13
CA GLY A 27 0.21 -10.57 6.83
C GLY A 27 -1.07 -9.79 7.14
N ASP A 28 -0.98 -8.65 7.81
CA ASP A 28 -2.18 -7.90 8.12
C ASP A 28 -2.73 -7.21 6.89
N LEU A 29 -4.02 -7.16 6.79
CA LEU A 29 -4.69 -6.50 5.67
C LEU A 29 -5.03 -5.08 6.04
N GLY A 30 -5.01 -4.21 5.06
CA GLY A 30 -5.34 -2.82 5.28
C GLY A 30 -5.81 -2.14 4.03
N GLU A 31 -6.09 -0.87 4.15
CA GLU A 31 -6.55 -0.05 3.05
C GLU A 31 -5.71 1.21 3.00
N VAL A 32 -5.29 1.62 1.82
CA VAL A 32 -4.53 2.85 1.66
C VAL A 32 -5.49 4.01 1.82
N VAL A 33 -5.21 4.88 2.79
CA VAL A 33 -6.07 6.03 3.04
C VAL A 33 -5.36 7.35 2.72
N GLY A 34 -4.08 7.31 2.39
CA GLY A 34 -3.36 8.51 2.00
C GLY A 34 -2.09 8.15 1.27
N VAL A 35 -1.65 9.02 0.39
CA VAL A 35 -0.43 8.83 -0.37
C VAL A 35 0.34 10.14 -0.33
N THR A 36 1.61 10.09 0.06
CA THR A 36 2.44 11.28 0.15
C THR A 36 3.75 11.02 -0.57
N LYS A 37 4.19 11.98 -1.37
CA LYS A 37 5.47 11.88 -2.05
C LYS A 37 6.45 12.75 -1.28
N GLY A 38 7.56 12.17 -0.86
CA GLY A 38 8.56 12.91 -0.11
C GLY A 38 9.50 13.68 -1.01
N PHE A 39 10.41 14.45 -0.38
CA PHE A 39 11.38 15.20 -1.13
C PHE A 39 12.32 14.30 -1.90
N ASP A 40 12.48 13.07 -1.44
CA ASP A 40 13.36 12.12 -2.09
C ASP A 40 12.65 11.41 -3.23
N SER A 41 11.46 11.85 -3.57
CA SER A 41 10.64 11.26 -4.63
C SER A 41 10.14 9.87 -4.28
N ILE A 42 10.24 9.49 -3.04
CA ILE A 42 9.74 8.19 -2.61
C ILE A 42 8.34 8.38 -2.06
N TYR A 43 7.42 7.54 -2.53
CA TYR A 43 6.05 7.60 -2.06
C TYR A 43 5.91 6.86 -0.74
N ARG A 44 5.08 7.41 0.13
CA ARG A 44 4.75 6.78 1.39
C ARG A 44 3.25 6.65 1.46
N TYR A 45 2.78 5.54 1.99
CA TYR A 45 1.36 5.23 1.99
C TYR A 45 0.87 5.14 3.42
N ASP A 46 -0.23 5.83 3.71
CA ASP A 46 -0.86 5.71 5.01
C ASP A 46 -1.86 4.58 4.89
N VAL A 47 -1.67 3.55 5.69
CA VAL A 47 -2.49 2.34 5.60
C VAL A 47 -3.23 2.15 6.90
N ARG A 48 -4.56 2.04 6.81
CA ARG A 48 -5.37 1.73 7.96
C ARG A 48 -5.58 0.24 7.98
N PHE A 49 -5.09 -0.40 9.01
CA PHE A 49 -5.21 -1.84 9.11
C PHE A 49 -6.56 -2.24 9.67
N SER A 50 -6.94 -3.49 9.44
CA SER A 50 -8.27 -3.94 9.80
C SER A 50 -8.48 -4.05 11.30
N ASP A 51 -7.43 -3.92 12.09
CA ASP A 51 -7.59 -3.98 13.53
C ASP A 51 -8.07 -2.65 14.12
N GLY A 52 -8.31 -1.65 13.30
CA GLY A 52 -8.89 -0.41 13.79
C GLY A 52 -7.89 0.57 14.38
N THR A 53 -6.60 0.29 14.31
CA THR A 53 -5.62 1.23 14.83
C THR A 53 -5.47 2.41 13.90
N ALA A 54 -4.80 3.45 14.36
CA ALA A 54 -4.57 4.62 13.53
C ALA A 54 -3.72 4.23 12.33
N PRO A 55 -3.85 4.94 11.22
CA PRO A 55 -3.08 4.57 10.04
C PRO A 55 -1.58 4.65 10.28
N ASP A 56 -0.86 3.71 9.69
CA ASP A 56 0.58 3.66 9.74
C ASP A 56 1.15 4.05 8.40
N ARG A 57 2.31 4.70 8.41
CA ARG A 57 2.95 5.10 7.17
C ARG A 57 3.88 3.98 6.73
N CYS A 58 3.71 3.52 5.51
CA CYS A 58 4.46 2.40 4.98
C CYS A 58 5.08 2.77 3.64
N PHE A 59 6.19 2.10 3.32
CA PHE A 59 6.80 2.26 2.01
C PHE A 59 6.20 1.24 1.06
N SER A 60 6.35 1.47 -0.22
CA SER A 60 5.74 0.58 -1.19
C SER A 60 6.27 -0.85 -1.11
N TYR A 61 7.54 -1.01 -0.75
CA TYR A 61 8.08 -2.37 -0.70
C TYR A 61 7.58 -3.16 0.50
N GLU A 62 6.92 -2.48 1.44
CA GLU A 62 6.33 -3.17 2.58
C GLU A 62 4.91 -3.60 2.32
N LEU A 63 4.37 -3.28 1.15
CA LEU A 63 2.98 -3.55 0.85
C LEU A 63 2.85 -4.35 -0.43
N GLN A 64 1.79 -5.13 -0.51
CA GLN A 64 1.49 -5.88 -1.69
C GLN A 64 0.00 -5.72 -1.96
N LEU A 65 -0.37 -5.49 -3.20
CA LEU A 65 -1.76 -5.29 -3.52
C LEU A 65 -2.56 -6.55 -3.24
N HIS A 66 -3.68 -6.40 -2.56
CA HIS A 66 -4.53 -7.51 -2.23
C HIS A 66 -5.72 -7.51 -3.17
N ARG A 67 -5.77 -8.49 -4.06
CA ARG A 67 -6.81 -8.51 -5.06
C ARG A 67 -7.70 -9.71 -4.94
N ALA A 68 -8.04 -10.00 -3.74
CA ALA A 68 -8.81 -11.21 -3.53
C ALA A 68 -10.09 -11.24 -4.30
N GLU A 69 -10.73 -10.12 -4.42
CA GLU A 69 -11.98 -10.16 -5.09
C GLU A 69 -11.88 -10.12 -6.58
N SER A 70 -10.77 -9.79 -7.08
CA SER A 70 -10.73 -9.61 -8.51
C SER A 70 -10.93 -10.89 -9.25
N ARG A 71 -10.64 -11.97 -8.61
CA ARG A 71 -10.69 -13.09 -9.39
C ARG A 71 -12.02 -13.53 -9.56
N LYS A 72 -12.85 -13.26 -8.78
CA LYS A 72 -14.08 -13.71 -9.00
C LYS A 72 -14.65 -13.13 -10.13
N CYS A 73 -14.19 -12.16 -10.60
CA CYS A 73 -14.73 -11.64 -11.77
C CYS A 73 -14.60 -12.55 -12.90
N ALA A 74 -13.76 -13.42 -12.80
CA ALA A 74 -13.54 -14.25 -13.97
C ALA A 74 -14.71 -15.15 -14.26
#